data_91076917e90e7c7aa1507ac84d34221c
#
_entry.id   91076917e90e7c7aa1507ac84d34221c
#
_cell.length_a   1.000
_cell.length_b   1.000
_cell.length_c   1.000
_cell.angle_alpha   90.00
_cell.angle_beta   90.00
_cell.angle_gamma   90.00
#
_symmetry.space_group_name_H-M   'P 1'
#
loop_
_entity.id
_entity.type
_entity.pdbx_description
1 polymer ?
#
loop_
_entity_poly.entity_id
_entity_poly.type
_entity_poly.pdbx_seq_one_letter_code
_entity_poly.pdbx_strand_id
1 'polypeptide(L)'
;MNIEIRGKKILLIGNGFDLAHGLPTSYSYFLDFCDKVEKKFNFQSGINEKDYKTNELNDWNIDDSIKSKLYEWDKNTNNNLNKLFIEIYDNIKDNIWINYFLNIRYTLGKNWIDFESEISNIIQAFECIRDNIERRERIQQGEGSKVIKLEVVKGFVNISTEIEGLKELDLEDMYTNLKLFDVYIKKMTVDLDKLIRALEIYISEFINKIEVLQKNDDIKDINPDCVLSFNYSNTYERIYGQSNKVEYDYIHGKADKTNNVNTCNLVLGIDEYLEECDRDNKLEFLPFKKFYQRIFKSTDSSYMEWVDEIRQNSNYPYELYIFGHSLDKTDKDVLELLICNDNVQTKIYYHRKSNDDKKELGKLIRNLVRVIGAKELIRRTGGSHKTIEFIPQTLPGAD
;
A
#
# COMPACT_ATOMS: atom_id res chain seq x y z
N MET A 1 -44.49 1.15 1.00
CA MET A 1 -43.16 0.52 1.02
C MET A 1 -42.74 0.40 2.47
N ASN A 2 -42.73 -0.79 3.05
CA ASN A 2 -42.15 -0.99 4.36
C ASN A 2 -40.64 -0.80 4.20
N ILE A 3 -40.08 0.28 4.75
CA ILE A 3 -38.64 0.43 4.89
C ILE A 3 -38.28 -0.59 5.98
N GLU A 4 -37.66 -1.69 5.61
CA GLU A 4 -37.04 -2.60 6.55
C GLU A 4 -35.92 -1.81 7.24
N ILE A 5 -36.16 -1.43 8.48
CA ILE A 5 -35.16 -0.75 9.31
C ILE A 5 -34.17 -1.85 9.71
N ARG A 6 -33.03 -1.90 9.01
CA ARG A 6 -31.89 -2.81 9.27
C ARG A 6 -30.61 -2.01 9.44
N GLY A 7 -29.62 -2.56 10.09
CA GLY A 7 -28.26 -1.99 10.09
C GLY A 7 -27.68 -2.01 8.67
N LYS A 8 -26.80 -1.06 8.36
CA LYS A 8 -26.09 -0.99 7.07
C LYS A 8 -25.16 -2.20 6.90
N LYS A 9 -24.96 -2.61 5.65
CA LYS A 9 -23.93 -3.56 5.22
C LYS A 9 -22.71 -2.77 4.75
N ILE A 10 -21.59 -3.01 5.38
CA ILE A 10 -20.30 -2.40 5.03
C ILE A 10 -19.42 -3.48 4.40
N LEU A 11 -18.90 -3.22 3.20
CA LEU A 11 -17.91 -4.07 2.56
C LEU A 11 -16.53 -3.38 2.63
N LEU A 12 -15.62 -3.98 3.39
CA LEU A 12 -14.23 -3.58 3.47
C LEU A 12 -13.41 -4.41 2.50
N ILE A 13 -12.70 -3.75 1.57
CA ILE A 13 -11.87 -4.39 0.56
C ILE A 13 -10.41 -3.95 0.66
N GLY A 14 -9.49 -4.89 0.46
CA GLY A 14 -8.06 -4.66 0.34
C GLY A 14 -7.50 -5.24 -0.96
N ASN A 15 -6.19 -5.20 -1.15
CA ASN A 15 -5.53 -5.59 -2.41
C ASN A 15 -5.87 -7.01 -2.90
N GLY A 16 -6.14 -7.94 -1.99
CA GLY A 16 -6.60 -9.28 -2.37
C GLY A 16 -7.92 -9.30 -3.14
N PHE A 17 -8.74 -8.25 -3.04
CA PHE A 17 -9.94 -8.08 -3.86
C PHE A 17 -9.57 -7.86 -5.33
N ASP A 18 -8.66 -6.96 -5.63
CA ASP A 18 -8.20 -6.72 -6.99
C ASP A 18 -7.50 -7.95 -7.58
N LEU A 19 -6.66 -8.63 -6.79
CA LEU A 19 -5.98 -9.86 -7.20
C LEU A 19 -6.98 -11.00 -7.49
N ALA A 20 -8.07 -11.11 -6.72
CA ALA A 20 -9.14 -12.09 -6.97
C ALA A 20 -9.90 -11.81 -8.28
N HIS A 21 -9.82 -10.61 -8.82
CA HIS A 21 -10.35 -10.20 -10.12
C HIS A 21 -9.31 -10.25 -11.24
N GLY A 22 -8.14 -10.85 -10.99
CA GLY A 22 -7.06 -10.99 -11.96
C GLY A 22 -6.29 -9.71 -12.26
N LEU A 23 -6.46 -8.66 -11.45
CA LEU A 23 -5.79 -7.38 -11.67
C LEU A 23 -4.37 -7.38 -11.06
N PRO A 24 -3.34 -6.99 -11.80
CA PRO A 24 -1.94 -6.99 -11.34
C PRO A 24 -1.64 -5.78 -10.45
N THR A 25 -2.23 -5.73 -9.24
CA THR A 25 -2.14 -4.60 -8.31
C THR A 25 -1.12 -4.80 -7.19
N SER A 26 -0.37 -5.92 -7.16
CA SER A 26 0.69 -6.06 -6.17
C SER A 26 1.87 -5.12 -6.45
N TYR A 27 2.59 -4.73 -5.42
CA TYR A 27 3.81 -3.92 -5.55
C TYR A 27 4.88 -4.57 -6.44
N SER A 28 4.91 -5.92 -6.48
CA SER A 28 5.81 -6.64 -7.38
C SER A 28 5.49 -6.37 -8.86
N TYR A 29 4.22 -6.37 -9.26
CA TYR A 29 3.81 -6.03 -10.62
C TYR A 29 4.13 -4.58 -10.98
N PHE A 30 3.89 -3.66 -10.04
CA PHE A 30 4.25 -2.26 -10.22
C PHE A 30 5.76 -2.05 -10.42
N LEU A 31 6.60 -2.73 -9.63
CA LEU A 31 8.06 -2.67 -9.82
C LEU A 31 8.51 -3.29 -11.14
N ASP A 32 7.89 -4.40 -11.57
CA ASP A 32 8.14 -4.96 -12.91
C ASP A 32 7.84 -3.93 -13.99
N PHE A 33 6.72 -3.23 -13.86
CA PHE A 33 6.33 -2.17 -14.77
C PHE A 33 7.36 -1.02 -14.78
N CYS A 34 7.78 -0.52 -13.61
CA CYS A 34 8.79 0.55 -13.49
C CYS A 34 10.12 0.17 -14.15
N ASP A 35 10.65 -1.03 -13.84
CA ASP A 35 11.89 -1.56 -14.44
C ASP A 35 11.83 -1.58 -15.96
N LYS A 36 10.67 -1.90 -16.52
CA LYS A 36 10.50 -1.98 -17.97
C LYS A 36 10.34 -0.61 -18.65
N VAL A 37 9.65 0.31 -18.00
CA VAL A 37 9.57 1.70 -18.47
C VAL A 37 10.97 2.30 -18.52
N GLU A 38 11.76 2.13 -17.47
CA GLU A 38 13.12 2.65 -17.39
C GLU A 38 14.03 2.04 -18.47
N LYS A 39 14.05 0.72 -18.60
CA LYS A 39 14.84 0.02 -19.63
C LYS A 39 14.46 0.46 -21.05
N LYS A 40 13.16 0.57 -21.34
CA LYS A 40 12.71 1.03 -22.67
C LYS A 40 13.10 2.48 -22.93
N PHE A 41 12.99 3.36 -21.93
CA PHE A 41 13.40 4.74 -22.07
C PHE A 41 14.91 4.86 -22.33
N ASN A 42 15.72 4.13 -21.60
CA ASN A 42 17.18 4.10 -21.76
C ASN A 42 17.59 3.54 -23.14
N PHE A 43 16.92 2.50 -23.61
CA PHE A 43 17.11 1.97 -24.97
C PHE A 43 16.81 3.01 -26.05
N GLN A 44 15.63 3.66 -26.00
CA GLN A 44 15.24 4.71 -26.96
C GLN A 44 16.13 5.95 -26.89
N SER A 45 16.86 6.13 -25.78
CA SER A 45 17.84 7.22 -25.59
C SER A 45 19.24 6.85 -26.05
N GLY A 46 19.48 5.60 -26.50
CA GLY A 46 20.79 5.12 -26.89
C GLY A 46 21.76 4.90 -25.73
N ILE A 47 21.25 4.90 -24.48
CA ILE A 47 22.08 4.80 -23.26
C ILE A 47 22.51 3.36 -23.00
N ASN A 48 21.69 2.36 -23.41
CA ASN A 48 21.98 0.94 -23.22
C ASN A 48 21.31 0.08 -24.30
N GLU A 49 21.91 0.00 -25.50
CA GLU A 49 21.40 -0.85 -26.60
C GLU A 49 21.48 -2.36 -26.28
N LYS A 50 22.36 -2.78 -25.34
CA LYS A 50 22.63 -4.19 -25.06
C LYS A 50 21.59 -4.88 -24.18
N ASP A 51 20.86 -4.14 -23.37
CA ASP A 51 20.01 -4.72 -22.32
C ASP A 51 18.52 -4.85 -22.69
N TYR A 52 18.11 -4.27 -23.83
CA TYR A 52 16.73 -4.32 -24.28
C TYR A 52 16.56 -5.23 -25.50
N LYS A 53 16.38 -6.52 -25.24
CA LYS A 53 15.94 -7.46 -26.29
C LYS A 53 14.42 -7.56 -26.26
N THR A 54 13.76 -7.30 -27.39
CA THR A 54 12.31 -7.40 -27.57
C THR A 54 11.71 -8.74 -27.12
N ASN A 55 12.52 -9.81 -27.09
CA ASN A 55 12.11 -11.14 -26.63
C ASN A 55 11.97 -11.26 -25.09
N GLU A 56 12.56 -10.35 -24.30
CA GLU A 56 12.44 -10.38 -22.82
C GLU A 56 11.08 -9.90 -22.31
N LEU A 57 10.28 -9.24 -23.16
CA LEU A 57 8.91 -8.87 -22.82
C LEU A 57 7.98 -10.08 -22.60
N ASN A 58 8.32 -11.24 -23.19
CA ASN A 58 7.52 -12.47 -23.03
C ASN A 58 7.67 -13.13 -21.65
N ASP A 59 8.78 -12.86 -20.94
CA ASP A 59 9.04 -13.39 -19.59
C ASP A 59 8.39 -12.55 -18.49
N TRP A 60 7.61 -11.54 -18.86
CA TRP A 60 7.02 -10.63 -17.92
C TRP A 60 5.68 -11.12 -17.39
N ASN A 61 5.59 -11.13 -16.10
CA ASN A 61 4.34 -11.35 -15.39
C ASN A 61 3.50 -10.05 -15.36
N ILE A 62 3.34 -9.40 -16.51
CA ILE A 62 2.56 -8.18 -16.72
C ILE A 62 1.41 -8.51 -17.66
N ASP A 63 0.24 -7.91 -17.39
CA ASP A 63 -0.94 -8.03 -18.22
C ASP A 63 -0.67 -7.68 -19.69
N ASP A 64 -1.26 -8.44 -20.61
CA ASP A 64 -1.00 -8.28 -22.05
C ASP A 64 -1.44 -6.91 -22.59
N SER A 65 -2.45 -6.28 -21.98
CA SER A 65 -2.88 -4.92 -22.33
C SER A 65 -1.83 -3.88 -21.97
N ILE A 66 -1.12 -4.07 -20.84
CA ILE A 66 -0.01 -3.22 -20.42
C ILE A 66 1.20 -3.44 -21.34
N LYS A 67 1.51 -4.71 -21.66
CA LYS A 67 2.56 -5.03 -22.65
C LYS A 67 2.30 -4.36 -23.99
N SER A 68 1.06 -4.42 -24.50
CA SER A 68 0.67 -3.79 -25.76
C SER A 68 0.97 -2.29 -25.75
N LYS A 69 0.60 -1.57 -24.70
CA LYS A 69 0.90 -0.14 -24.55
C LYS A 69 2.39 0.16 -24.48
N LEU A 70 3.17 -0.70 -23.81
CA LEU A 70 4.62 -0.57 -23.78
C LEU A 70 5.24 -0.79 -25.17
N TYR A 71 4.70 -1.72 -25.99
CA TYR A 71 5.13 -1.89 -27.37
C TYR A 71 4.80 -0.69 -28.26
N GLU A 72 3.60 -0.11 -28.09
CA GLU A 72 3.15 1.05 -28.86
C GLU A 72 3.87 2.34 -28.49
N TRP A 73 4.54 2.38 -27.32
CA TRP A 73 5.23 3.59 -26.89
C TRP A 73 6.44 3.92 -27.76
N ASP A 74 6.44 5.11 -28.34
CA ASP A 74 7.55 5.72 -29.05
C ASP A 74 7.75 7.17 -28.56
N LYS A 75 8.85 7.43 -27.85
CA LYS A 75 9.16 8.75 -27.29
C LYS A 75 9.36 9.85 -28.35
N ASN A 76 9.56 9.48 -29.59
CA ASN A 76 9.71 10.43 -30.71
C ASN A 76 8.37 10.91 -31.25
N THR A 77 7.26 10.30 -30.85
CA THR A 77 5.92 10.72 -31.21
C THR A 77 5.34 11.66 -30.16
N ASN A 78 4.61 12.68 -30.62
CA ASN A 78 3.98 13.69 -29.75
C ASN A 78 2.58 13.26 -29.29
N ASN A 79 2.36 11.98 -29.06
CA ASN A 79 1.08 11.42 -28.65
C ASN A 79 0.90 11.42 -27.10
N ASN A 80 -0.34 11.21 -26.65
CA ASN A 80 -0.66 11.17 -25.23
C ASN A 80 0.02 10.03 -24.48
N LEU A 81 0.23 8.89 -25.16
CA LEU A 81 0.91 7.74 -24.59
C LEU A 81 2.39 8.05 -24.30
N ASN A 82 3.06 8.75 -25.23
CA ASN A 82 4.43 9.19 -25.02
C ASN A 82 4.56 10.14 -23.82
N LYS A 83 3.66 11.12 -23.69
CA LYS A 83 3.64 12.03 -22.52
C LYS A 83 3.45 11.27 -21.23
N LEU A 84 2.56 10.29 -21.20
CA LEU A 84 2.29 9.45 -20.04
C LEU A 84 3.54 8.68 -19.58
N PHE A 85 4.24 8.02 -20.52
CA PHE A 85 5.45 7.27 -20.18
C PHE A 85 6.63 8.18 -19.80
N ILE A 86 6.72 9.39 -20.36
CA ILE A 86 7.69 10.39 -19.91
C ILE A 86 7.38 10.81 -18.47
N GLU A 87 6.13 11.10 -18.13
CA GLU A 87 5.75 11.45 -16.76
C GLU A 87 6.08 10.32 -15.78
N ILE A 88 5.81 9.05 -16.15
CA ILE A 88 6.18 7.90 -15.31
C ILE A 88 7.70 7.86 -15.13
N TYR A 89 8.46 7.95 -16.21
CA TYR A 89 9.92 7.91 -16.16
C TYR A 89 10.50 9.01 -15.28
N ASP A 90 10.01 10.25 -15.38
CA ASP A 90 10.47 11.38 -14.58
C ASP A 90 10.19 11.18 -13.07
N ASN A 91 9.18 10.37 -12.71
CA ASN A 91 8.87 10.05 -11.32
C ASN A 91 9.67 8.84 -10.79
N ILE A 92 10.12 7.92 -11.65
CA ILE A 92 10.86 6.73 -11.23
C ILE A 92 12.37 6.89 -11.39
N LYS A 93 12.83 7.72 -12.34
CA LYS A 93 14.25 7.96 -12.59
C LYS A 93 14.91 8.56 -11.34
N ASP A 94 16.06 7.99 -10.95
CA ASP A 94 16.84 8.44 -9.78
C ASP A 94 16.01 8.52 -8.48
N ASN A 95 14.92 7.73 -8.41
CA ASN A 95 14.08 7.64 -7.23
C ASN A 95 14.69 6.64 -6.23
N ILE A 96 15.02 7.13 -5.03
CA ILE A 96 15.70 6.35 -4.00
C ILE A 96 14.89 5.11 -3.57
N TRP A 97 13.57 5.21 -3.49
CA TRP A 97 12.71 4.10 -3.08
C TRP A 97 12.60 3.04 -4.18
N ILE A 98 12.43 3.45 -5.43
CA ILE A 98 12.36 2.52 -6.57
C ILE A 98 13.67 1.74 -6.67
N ASN A 99 14.83 2.43 -6.62
CA ASN A 99 16.13 1.78 -6.68
C ASN A 99 16.33 0.80 -5.52
N TYR A 100 15.94 1.20 -4.32
CA TYR A 100 16.01 0.36 -3.13
C TYR A 100 15.14 -0.91 -3.27
N PHE A 101 13.87 -0.75 -3.66
CA PHE A 101 12.95 -1.88 -3.80
C PHE A 101 13.36 -2.83 -4.93
N LEU A 102 13.85 -2.33 -6.04
CA LEU A 102 14.38 -3.16 -7.11
C LEU A 102 15.60 -3.96 -6.65
N ASN A 103 16.50 -3.35 -5.89
CA ASN A 103 17.67 -4.03 -5.33
C ASN A 103 17.30 -5.14 -4.35
N ILE A 104 16.41 -4.86 -3.38
CA ILE A 104 15.92 -5.89 -2.43
C ILE A 104 15.26 -7.04 -3.17
N ARG A 105 14.48 -6.76 -4.19
CA ARG A 105 13.80 -7.78 -4.98
C ARG A 105 14.78 -8.75 -5.64
N TYR A 106 15.92 -8.28 -6.13
CA TYR A 106 16.96 -9.15 -6.67
C TYR A 106 17.58 -10.05 -5.59
N THR A 107 17.65 -9.59 -4.34
CA THR A 107 18.26 -10.33 -3.23
C THR A 107 17.31 -11.30 -2.53
N LEU A 108 16.04 -10.94 -2.35
CA LEU A 108 15.04 -11.71 -1.58
C LEU A 108 14.06 -12.52 -2.45
N GLY A 109 14.07 -12.32 -3.79
CA GLY A 109 13.19 -13.04 -4.73
C GLY A 109 11.90 -12.29 -5.06
N LYS A 110 11.37 -12.56 -6.28
CA LYS A 110 10.31 -11.77 -6.95
C LYS A 110 8.97 -11.66 -6.23
N ASN A 111 8.66 -12.52 -5.26
CA ASN A 111 7.30 -12.65 -4.71
C ASN A 111 7.09 -11.96 -3.36
N TRP A 112 8.08 -11.24 -2.85
CA TRP A 112 8.02 -10.68 -1.50
C TRP A 112 8.48 -9.24 -1.46
N ILE A 113 7.58 -8.29 -1.71
CA ILE A 113 7.83 -6.87 -1.44
C ILE A 113 6.55 -6.29 -0.85
N ASP A 114 6.68 -5.81 0.37
CA ASP A 114 5.73 -4.98 1.06
C ASP A 114 6.38 -3.60 1.25
N PHE A 115 5.96 -2.62 0.46
CA PHE A 115 6.52 -1.27 0.52
C PHE A 115 6.39 -0.64 1.89
N GLU A 116 5.25 -0.83 2.55
CA GLU A 116 4.99 -0.23 3.85
C GLU A 116 5.94 -0.80 4.92
N SER A 117 6.12 -2.12 4.94
CA SER A 117 7.06 -2.77 5.85
C SER A 117 8.49 -2.32 5.60
N GLU A 118 8.91 -2.20 4.33
CA GLU A 118 10.27 -1.80 4.00
C GLU A 118 10.52 -0.31 4.29
N ILE A 119 9.58 0.58 3.95
CA ILE A 119 9.63 1.99 4.36
C ILE A 119 9.75 2.08 5.88
N SER A 120 8.95 1.30 6.62
CA SER A 120 9.01 1.25 8.08
C SER A 120 10.39 0.87 8.61
N ASN A 121 11.01 -0.18 8.05
CA ASN A 121 12.33 -0.63 8.45
C ASN A 121 13.38 0.48 8.26
N ILE A 122 13.34 1.16 7.12
CA ILE A 122 14.24 2.26 6.80
C ILE A 122 14.02 3.45 7.74
N ILE A 123 12.78 3.91 7.90
CA ILE A 123 12.47 5.06 8.74
C ILE A 123 12.87 4.81 10.20
N GLN A 124 12.56 3.64 10.77
CA GLN A 124 13.02 3.28 12.13
C GLN A 124 14.55 3.28 12.26
N ALA A 125 15.25 2.87 11.21
CA ALA A 125 16.71 2.90 11.21
C ALA A 125 17.24 4.34 11.18
N PHE A 126 16.63 5.22 10.38
CA PHE A 126 16.96 6.65 10.35
C PHE A 126 16.60 7.36 11.66
N GLU A 127 15.47 7.05 12.29
CA GLU A 127 15.11 7.53 13.64
C GLU A 127 16.20 7.21 14.67
N CYS A 128 16.75 5.97 14.61
CA CYS A 128 17.85 5.59 15.49
C CYS A 128 19.16 6.37 15.23
N ILE A 129 19.43 6.73 13.97
CA ILE A 129 20.58 7.57 13.65
C ILE A 129 20.37 8.96 14.22
N ARG A 130 19.19 9.54 14.03
CA ARG A 130 18.82 10.85 14.58
C ARG A 130 19.05 10.91 16.09
N ASP A 131 18.54 9.93 16.81
CA ASP A 131 18.75 9.81 18.27
C ASP A 131 20.23 9.71 18.64
N ASN A 132 21.05 9.02 17.84
CA ASN A 132 22.48 8.89 18.08
C ASN A 132 23.24 10.22 17.83
N ILE A 133 22.87 10.98 16.80
CA ILE A 133 23.45 12.29 16.54
C ILE A 133 23.16 13.22 17.72
N GLU A 134 21.92 13.29 18.17
CA GLU A 134 21.51 14.10 19.32
C GLU A 134 22.18 13.67 20.63
N ARG A 135 22.36 12.35 20.84
CA ARG A 135 23.05 11.83 22.03
C ARG A 135 24.56 12.07 21.98
N ARG A 136 25.20 12.04 20.80
CA ARG A 136 26.61 12.40 20.65
C ARG A 136 26.87 13.88 20.96
N GLU A 137 25.92 14.73 20.62
CA GLU A 137 25.94 16.13 21.07
C GLU A 137 25.81 16.27 22.59
N ARG A 138 25.26 15.23 23.28
CA ARG A 138 25.04 15.21 24.73
C ARG A 138 25.98 14.30 25.52
N ILE A 139 26.41 13.12 25.01
CA ILE A 139 27.25 12.14 25.77
C ILE A 139 28.00 11.17 24.84
N GLN A 140 29.28 10.93 25.10
CA GLN A 140 30.07 9.80 24.56
C GLN A 140 29.74 8.49 25.29
N GLN A 141 29.27 7.45 24.60
CA GLN A 141 29.49 5.99 24.78
C GLN A 141 28.28 5.08 24.48
N GLY A 142 28.63 3.99 23.86
CA GLY A 142 28.16 2.76 23.29
C GLY A 142 26.92 1.97 23.69
N GLU A 143 26.40 1.12 22.77
CA GLU A 143 25.87 -0.24 23.03
C GLU A 143 25.29 -0.98 21.81
N GLY A 144 25.26 -2.31 21.86
CA GLY A 144 25.15 -3.34 20.80
C GLY A 144 23.87 -3.45 19.94
N SER A 145 22.78 -2.72 20.18
CA SER A 145 21.60 -2.72 19.27
C SER A 145 21.79 -1.79 18.06
N LYS A 146 22.85 -1.02 18.04
CA LYS A 146 23.23 -0.04 17.03
C LYS A 146 23.70 -0.67 15.70
N VAL A 147 24.26 -1.89 15.74
CA VAL A 147 24.94 -2.48 14.57
C VAL A 147 23.97 -2.91 13.48
N ILE A 148 22.86 -3.56 13.84
CA ILE A 148 21.89 -4.07 12.84
C ILE A 148 21.17 -2.94 12.09
N LYS A 149 20.77 -1.88 12.80
CA LYS A 149 20.10 -0.72 12.18
C LYS A 149 21.06 0.08 11.30
N LEU A 150 22.32 0.13 11.66
CA LEU A 150 23.36 0.77 10.87
C LEU A 150 23.58 0.07 9.52
N GLU A 151 23.57 -1.26 9.49
CA GLU A 151 23.70 -2.03 8.24
C GLU A 151 22.51 -1.82 7.30
N VAL A 152 21.31 -1.70 7.82
CA VAL A 152 20.11 -1.35 7.00
C VAL A 152 20.29 0.00 6.34
N VAL A 153 20.70 1.01 7.09
CA VAL A 153 20.93 2.37 6.53
C VAL A 153 22.09 2.38 5.56
N LYS A 154 23.19 1.71 5.86
CA LYS A 154 24.33 1.56 4.94
C LYS A 154 23.88 0.92 3.63
N GLY A 155 23.09 -0.14 3.69
CA GLY A 155 22.52 -0.78 2.50
C GLY A 155 21.67 0.19 1.68
N PHE A 156 20.78 0.93 2.33
CA PHE A 156 19.92 1.91 1.67
C PHE A 156 20.73 3.07 1.07
N VAL A 157 21.68 3.64 1.81
CA VAL A 157 22.48 4.75 1.34
C VAL A 157 23.47 4.34 0.24
N ASN A 158 24.07 3.15 0.31
CA ASN A 158 24.93 2.64 -0.76
C ASN A 158 24.22 2.52 -2.09
N ILE A 159 22.95 2.09 -2.09
CA ILE A 159 22.11 2.06 -3.29
C ILE A 159 21.85 3.50 -3.78
N SER A 160 21.69 4.44 -2.88
CA SER A 160 21.42 5.84 -3.22
C SER A 160 22.66 6.63 -3.67
N THR A 161 23.88 6.17 -3.40
CA THR A 161 25.12 6.83 -3.88
C THR A 161 25.29 6.81 -5.40
N GLU A 162 24.54 5.94 -6.10
CA GLU A 162 24.47 5.96 -7.56
C GLU A 162 23.56 7.06 -8.10
N ILE A 163 22.75 7.68 -7.23
CA ILE A 163 21.77 8.71 -7.57
C ILE A 163 22.45 10.08 -7.67
N GLU A 164 22.16 10.79 -8.76
CA GLU A 164 22.65 12.15 -8.97
C GLU A 164 22.21 13.08 -7.80
N GLY A 165 23.15 13.82 -7.23
CA GLY A 165 22.93 14.71 -6.08
C GLY A 165 23.15 14.06 -4.70
N LEU A 166 23.36 12.73 -4.62
CA LEU A 166 23.74 12.03 -3.39
C LEU A 166 25.16 11.44 -3.46
N LYS A 167 25.79 11.45 -4.63
CA LYS A 167 27.11 10.86 -4.89
C LYS A 167 28.25 11.40 -4.04
N GLU A 168 28.11 12.63 -3.55
CA GLU A 168 29.15 13.34 -2.78
C GLU A 168 28.92 13.25 -1.26
N LEU A 169 27.84 12.58 -0.82
CA LEU A 169 27.52 12.47 0.60
C LEU A 169 28.20 11.24 1.19
N ASP A 170 29.19 11.45 2.04
CA ASP A 170 29.81 10.37 2.82
C ASP A 170 28.84 9.92 3.93
N LEU A 171 28.71 8.61 4.07
CA LEU A 171 27.94 7.98 5.14
C LEU A 171 28.41 8.40 6.54
N GLU A 172 29.74 8.52 6.76
CA GLU A 172 30.29 8.93 8.05
C GLU A 172 29.90 10.38 8.40
N ASP A 173 29.84 11.24 7.40
CA ASP A 173 29.41 12.63 7.58
C ASP A 173 27.91 12.71 7.93
N MET A 174 27.07 11.87 7.35
CA MET A 174 25.64 11.83 7.66
C MET A 174 25.37 11.45 9.13
N TYR A 175 26.20 10.57 9.73
CA TYR A 175 26.06 10.17 11.14
C TYR A 175 26.54 11.24 12.13
N THR A 176 27.20 12.27 11.66
CA THR A 176 27.78 13.32 12.48
C THR A 176 27.24 14.72 12.18
N ASN A 177 26.52 14.87 11.07
CA ASN A 177 26.06 16.15 10.55
C ASN A 177 24.55 16.18 10.28
N LEU A 178 23.81 16.85 11.16
CA LEU A 178 22.35 17.01 11.04
C LEU A 178 21.90 17.61 9.71
N LYS A 179 22.67 18.55 9.15
CA LYS A 179 22.31 19.18 7.87
C LYS A 179 22.31 18.19 6.71
N LEU A 180 23.27 17.26 6.70
CA LEU A 180 23.32 16.18 5.70
C LEU A 180 22.21 15.16 5.93
N PHE A 181 21.93 14.82 7.17
CA PHE A 181 20.78 14.00 7.54
C PHE A 181 19.47 14.60 7.01
N ASP A 182 19.24 15.89 7.24
CA ASP A 182 18.04 16.59 6.76
C ASP A 182 17.92 16.59 5.23
N VAL A 183 19.04 16.68 4.51
CA VAL A 183 19.06 16.57 3.03
C VAL A 183 18.56 15.19 2.58
N TYR A 184 18.99 14.11 3.26
CA TYR A 184 18.51 12.75 2.97
C TYR A 184 17.03 12.59 3.24
N ILE A 185 16.55 13.01 4.42
CA ILE A 185 15.13 12.94 4.78
C ILE A 185 14.28 13.70 3.77
N LYS A 186 14.70 14.88 3.36
CA LYS A 186 14.01 15.68 2.34
C LYS A 186 13.97 14.95 0.98
N LYS A 187 15.09 14.37 0.55
CA LYS A 187 15.13 13.58 -0.69
C LYS A 187 14.19 12.37 -0.62
N MET A 188 14.22 11.63 0.49
CA MET A 188 13.34 10.48 0.73
C MET A 188 11.86 10.89 0.66
N THR A 189 11.49 12.03 1.23
CA THR A 189 10.11 12.54 1.21
C THR A 189 9.67 12.90 -0.22
N VAL A 190 10.50 13.66 -0.94
CA VAL A 190 10.21 14.05 -2.34
C VAL A 190 10.09 12.81 -3.24
N ASP A 191 10.98 11.85 -3.06
CA ASP A 191 10.97 10.63 -3.87
C ASP A 191 9.81 9.71 -3.51
N LEU A 192 9.33 9.72 -2.26
CA LEU A 192 8.11 9.01 -1.88
C LEU A 192 6.89 9.58 -2.61
N ASP A 193 6.74 10.91 -2.67
CA ASP A 193 5.65 11.54 -3.41
C ASP A 193 5.71 11.22 -4.92
N LYS A 194 6.90 11.18 -5.50
CA LYS A 194 7.12 10.75 -6.89
C LYS A 194 6.75 9.28 -7.11
N LEU A 195 7.16 8.38 -6.21
CA LEU A 195 6.80 6.96 -6.25
C LEU A 195 5.27 6.79 -6.17
N ILE A 196 4.61 7.51 -5.25
CA ILE A 196 3.16 7.50 -5.09
C ILE A 196 2.48 7.99 -6.38
N ARG A 197 3.00 9.04 -7.03
CA ARG A 197 2.47 9.50 -8.31
C ARG A 197 2.65 8.48 -9.44
N ALA A 198 3.80 7.84 -9.54
CA ALA A 198 4.02 6.76 -10.51
C ALA A 198 3.05 5.59 -10.29
N LEU A 199 2.79 5.21 -9.03
CA LEU A 199 1.81 4.20 -8.66
C LEU A 199 0.38 4.65 -9.02
N GLU A 200 0.02 5.92 -8.78
CA GLU A 200 -1.28 6.48 -9.18
C GLU A 200 -1.50 6.38 -10.68
N ILE A 201 -0.50 6.73 -11.49
CA ILE A 201 -0.57 6.62 -12.95
C ILE A 201 -0.72 5.15 -13.35
N TYR A 202 0.05 4.24 -12.75
CA TYR A 202 -0.05 2.80 -13.01
C TYR A 202 -1.48 2.29 -12.76
N ILE A 203 -2.06 2.66 -11.63
CA ILE A 203 -3.43 2.24 -11.29
C ILE A 203 -4.47 2.88 -12.22
N SER A 204 -4.44 4.21 -12.40
CA SER A 204 -5.48 4.94 -13.12
C SER A 204 -5.45 4.71 -14.64
N GLU A 205 -4.26 4.62 -15.24
CA GLU A 205 -4.09 4.55 -16.69
C GLU A 205 -3.87 3.14 -17.25
N PHE A 206 -3.49 2.17 -16.39
CA PHE A 206 -3.29 0.79 -16.81
C PHE A 206 -4.26 -0.15 -16.11
N ILE A 207 -4.23 -0.27 -14.78
CA ILE A 207 -5.04 -1.24 -14.04
C ILE A 207 -6.54 -0.97 -14.20
N ASN A 208 -6.99 0.27 -14.02
CA ASN A 208 -8.40 0.64 -14.16
C ASN A 208 -8.94 0.51 -15.59
N LYS A 209 -8.08 0.21 -16.58
CA LYS A 209 -8.46 -0.05 -17.98
C LYS A 209 -8.54 -1.54 -18.32
N ILE A 210 -8.08 -2.42 -17.45
CA ILE A 210 -8.19 -3.87 -17.66
C ILE A 210 -9.64 -4.28 -17.51
N GLU A 211 -10.17 -4.98 -18.48
CA GLU A 211 -11.53 -5.52 -18.44
C GLU A 211 -11.59 -6.70 -17.47
N VAL A 212 -12.55 -6.70 -16.57
CA VAL A 212 -12.84 -7.82 -15.66
C VAL A 212 -14.11 -8.48 -16.12
N LEU A 213 -14.00 -9.73 -16.57
CA LEU A 213 -15.09 -10.47 -17.22
C LEU A 213 -16.09 -11.09 -16.23
N GLN A 214 -15.66 -11.39 -15.01
CA GLN A 214 -16.49 -12.10 -14.04
C GLN A 214 -16.50 -11.42 -12.68
N LYS A 215 -17.68 -11.40 -12.05
CA LYS A 215 -17.82 -11.03 -10.65
C LYS A 215 -17.43 -12.20 -9.76
N ASN A 216 -16.88 -11.92 -8.59
CA ASN A 216 -16.53 -12.95 -7.61
C ASN A 216 -17.78 -13.47 -6.91
N ASP A 217 -17.97 -14.79 -6.88
CA ASP A 217 -19.17 -15.46 -6.35
C ASP A 217 -19.38 -15.23 -4.85
N ASP A 218 -18.30 -15.08 -4.07
CA ASP A 218 -18.40 -14.89 -2.62
C ASP A 218 -18.99 -13.53 -2.23
N ILE A 219 -18.94 -12.53 -3.13
CA ILE A 219 -19.33 -11.15 -2.82
C ILE A 219 -20.37 -10.53 -3.74
N LYS A 220 -20.65 -11.15 -4.90
CA LYS A 220 -21.58 -10.60 -5.91
C LYS A 220 -22.99 -10.28 -5.38
N ASP A 221 -23.44 -11.00 -4.36
CA ASP A 221 -24.79 -10.89 -3.80
C ASP A 221 -24.83 -10.14 -2.44
N ILE A 222 -23.71 -9.59 -1.94
CA ILE A 222 -23.68 -8.89 -0.66
C ILE A 222 -24.56 -7.63 -0.71
N ASN A 223 -24.53 -6.87 -1.82
CA ASN A 223 -25.23 -5.61 -1.99
C ASN A 223 -24.98 -4.65 -0.81
N PRO A 224 -23.75 -4.16 -0.61
CA PRO A 224 -23.40 -3.29 0.49
C PRO A 224 -24.06 -1.91 0.36
N ASP A 225 -24.37 -1.30 1.50
CA ASP A 225 -24.78 0.10 1.58
C ASP A 225 -23.55 1.03 1.53
N CYS A 226 -22.41 0.56 2.09
CA CYS A 226 -21.15 1.30 2.13
C CYS A 226 -19.98 0.40 1.70
N VAL A 227 -19.01 0.96 0.98
CA VAL A 227 -17.76 0.30 0.60
C VAL A 227 -16.56 1.09 1.14
N LEU A 228 -15.82 0.46 2.04
CA LEU A 228 -14.56 0.98 2.59
C LEU A 228 -13.40 0.34 1.85
N SER A 229 -12.72 1.12 1.02
CA SER A 229 -11.64 0.65 0.18
C SER A 229 -10.26 1.04 0.73
N PHE A 230 -9.41 0.03 0.93
CA PHE A 230 -7.98 0.20 1.17
C PHE A 230 -7.17 0.12 -0.14
N ASN A 231 -7.86 -0.08 -1.28
CA ASN A 231 -7.26 -0.09 -2.60
C ASN A 231 -7.27 1.29 -3.22
N TYR A 232 -6.25 1.59 -4.01
CA TYR A 232 -6.20 2.81 -4.82
C TYR A 232 -7.07 2.72 -6.08
N SER A 233 -7.42 1.49 -6.51
CA SER A 233 -8.23 1.21 -7.69
C SER A 233 -9.72 1.46 -7.43
N ASN A 234 -10.49 1.76 -8.48
CA ASN A 234 -11.94 1.85 -8.43
C ASN A 234 -12.63 0.54 -8.85
N THR A 235 -11.99 -0.59 -8.64
CA THR A 235 -12.42 -1.90 -9.15
C THR A 235 -13.85 -2.26 -8.70
N TYR A 236 -14.17 -2.10 -7.40
CA TYR A 236 -15.53 -2.41 -6.94
C TYR A 236 -16.57 -1.50 -7.58
N GLU A 237 -16.34 -0.20 -7.58
CA GLU A 237 -17.26 0.79 -8.20
C GLU A 237 -17.50 0.48 -9.68
N ARG A 238 -16.46 0.10 -10.41
CA ARG A 238 -16.50 -0.21 -11.85
C ARG A 238 -17.26 -1.50 -12.17
N ILE A 239 -17.06 -2.56 -11.34
CA ILE A 239 -17.61 -3.91 -11.63
C ILE A 239 -18.97 -4.13 -10.99
N TYR A 240 -19.18 -3.60 -9.77
CA TYR A 240 -20.37 -3.87 -8.94
C TYR A 240 -21.25 -2.63 -8.74
N GLY A 241 -20.71 -1.43 -8.97
CA GLY A 241 -21.31 -0.13 -8.66
C GLY A 241 -22.50 0.28 -9.55
N GLN A 242 -23.34 -0.66 -9.98
CA GLN A 242 -24.51 -0.37 -10.83
C GLN A 242 -25.65 0.37 -10.10
N SER A 243 -25.51 0.64 -8.81
CA SER A 243 -26.49 1.36 -7.99
C SER A 243 -25.92 2.68 -7.50
N ASN A 244 -26.62 3.79 -7.80
CA ASN A 244 -26.29 5.13 -7.31
C ASN A 244 -26.49 5.33 -5.79
N LYS A 245 -26.64 4.25 -5.01
CA LYS A 245 -26.97 4.29 -3.58
C LYS A 245 -25.84 3.84 -2.67
N VAL A 246 -24.72 3.35 -3.23
CA VAL A 246 -23.59 2.89 -2.45
C VAL A 246 -22.71 4.07 -2.06
N GLU A 247 -22.43 4.22 -0.78
CA GLU A 247 -21.45 5.18 -0.25
C GLU A 247 -20.05 4.58 -0.37
N TYR A 248 -19.08 5.36 -0.83
CA TYR A 248 -17.70 4.92 -0.99
C TYR A 248 -16.76 5.76 -0.12
N ASP A 249 -15.83 5.11 0.54
CA ASP A 249 -14.70 5.76 1.20
C ASP A 249 -13.40 5.06 0.79
N TYR A 250 -12.43 5.84 0.32
CA TYR A 250 -11.11 5.38 -0.09
C TYR A 250 -10.07 5.87 0.92
N ILE A 251 -9.83 5.08 1.97
CA ILE A 251 -8.95 5.41 3.11
C ILE A 251 -7.56 5.87 2.68
N HIS A 252 -7.01 5.24 1.64
CA HIS A 252 -5.68 5.54 1.13
C HIS A 252 -5.73 6.41 -0.15
N GLY A 253 -6.87 7.05 -0.42
CA GLY A 253 -7.10 7.81 -1.64
C GLY A 253 -7.47 6.93 -2.84
N LYS A 254 -8.04 7.57 -3.86
CA LYS A 254 -8.46 6.94 -5.12
C LYS A 254 -7.61 7.47 -6.27
N ALA A 255 -7.04 6.56 -7.06
CA ALA A 255 -6.18 6.93 -8.18
C ALA A 255 -6.95 7.73 -9.25
N ASP A 256 -6.47 8.93 -9.55
CA ASP A 256 -7.03 9.84 -10.54
C ASP A 256 -5.95 10.29 -11.54
N LYS A 257 -6.23 10.07 -12.83
CA LYS A 257 -5.34 10.46 -13.93
C LYS A 257 -5.13 11.97 -14.05
N THR A 258 -6.06 12.79 -13.53
CA THR A 258 -6.01 14.25 -13.64
C THR A 258 -5.06 14.88 -12.64
N ASN A 259 -4.59 14.13 -11.65
CA ASN A 259 -3.64 14.58 -10.65
C ASN A 259 -2.23 14.77 -11.23
N ASN A 260 -1.42 15.46 -10.45
CA ASN A 260 0.04 15.55 -10.58
C ASN A 260 0.69 15.23 -9.21
N VAL A 261 2.01 15.31 -9.09
CA VAL A 261 2.73 15.01 -7.84
C VAL A 261 2.18 15.79 -6.64
N ASN A 262 1.79 17.06 -6.84
CA ASN A 262 1.31 17.94 -5.76
C ASN A 262 -0.17 17.74 -5.41
N THR A 263 -0.97 17.19 -6.31
CA THR A 263 -2.42 16.99 -6.12
C THR A 263 -2.79 15.52 -5.90
N CYS A 264 -1.83 14.60 -6.00
CA CYS A 264 -2.03 13.19 -5.73
C CYS A 264 -2.46 12.98 -4.27
N ASN A 265 -3.64 12.39 -4.09
CA ASN A 265 -4.20 12.13 -2.76
C ASN A 265 -3.93 10.70 -2.25
N LEU A 266 -3.16 9.91 -2.97
CA LEU A 266 -2.82 8.57 -2.51
C LEU A 266 -1.90 8.61 -1.28
N VAL A 267 -2.15 7.70 -0.35
CA VAL A 267 -1.43 7.53 0.90
C VAL A 267 -0.62 6.24 0.85
N LEU A 268 0.69 6.37 0.90
CA LEU A 268 1.61 5.25 1.06
C LEU A 268 2.59 5.61 2.19
N GLY A 269 2.43 4.99 3.33
CA GLY A 269 3.20 5.35 4.51
C GLY A 269 3.21 4.25 5.55
N ILE A 270 3.68 4.61 6.71
CA ILE A 270 3.84 3.71 7.84
C ILE A 270 2.90 4.10 8.98
N ASP A 271 2.62 3.14 9.83
CA ASP A 271 1.86 3.37 11.05
C ASP A 271 2.70 4.08 12.12
N GLU A 272 2.08 4.51 13.19
CA GLU A 272 2.74 5.14 14.31
C GLU A 272 3.38 4.07 15.20
N TYR A 273 4.72 3.99 15.21
CA TYR A 273 5.48 3.03 16.03
C TYR A 273 6.02 3.63 17.32
N LEU A 274 5.87 4.95 17.50
CA LEU A 274 6.46 5.63 18.64
C LEU A 274 5.57 5.46 19.87
N GLU A 275 6.18 5.04 20.99
CA GLU A 275 5.58 5.17 22.30
C GLU A 275 5.32 6.66 22.61
N GLU A 276 4.30 6.96 23.41
CA GLU A 276 3.82 8.34 23.66
C GLU A 276 4.91 9.32 24.10
N CYS A 277 5.98 8.84 24.74
CA CYS A 277 7.08 9.65 25.24
C CYS A 277 8.07 10.17 24.17
N ASP A 278 8.07 9.59 22.97
CA ASP A 278 9.05 9.92 21.91
C ASP A 278 8.46 10.74 20.75
N ARG A 279 7.18 11.09 20.80
CA ARG A 279 6.42 11.69 19.67
C ARG A 279 6.82 13.12 19.32
N ASP A 280 7.25 13.92 20.33
CA ASP A 280 7.38 15.37 20.15
C ASP A 280 8.67 15.83 19.46
N ASN A 281 9.64 14.94 19.24
CA ASN A 281 10.98 15.33 18.82
C ASN A 281 11.40 14.89 17.40
N LYS A 282 10.48 14.27 16.60
CA LYS A 282 10.82 13.67 15.31
C LYS A 282 9.87 14.10 14.19
N LEU A 283 9.62 15.41 14.10
CA LEU A 283 8.67 15.99 13.15
C LEU A 283 9.08 15.77 11.68
N GLU A 284 10.37 15.62 11.42
CA GLU A 284 10.92 15.35 10.09
C GLU A 284 10.45 14.02 9.48
N PHE A 285 10.02 13.05 10.32
CA PHE A 285 9.48 11.76 9.86
C PHE A 285 7.97 11.74 9.67
N LEU A 286 7.25 12.79 10.06
CA LEU A 286 5.79 12.88 9.87
C LEU A 286 5.32 12.63 8.43
N PRO A 287 6.01 13.12 7.38
CA PRO A 287 5.58 12.88 6.00
C PRO A 287 5.49 11.40 5.61
N PHE A 288 6.17 10.51 6.34
CA PHE A 288 6.11 9.07 6.11
C PHE A 288 4.96 8.38 6.84
N LYS A 289 4.24 9.06 7.74
CA LYS A 289 3.14 8.50 8.54
C LYS A 289 1.81 8.57 7.79
N LYS A 290 1.06 7.45 7.77
CA LYS A 290 -0.25 7.36 7.10
C LYS A 290 -1.23 8.42 7.59
N PHE A 291 -1.36 8.62 8.92
CA PHE A 291 -2.28 9.61 9.47
C PHE A 291 -1.96 11.03 9.01
N TYR A 292 -0.66 11.38 8.98
CA TYR A 292 -0.22 12.69 8.50
C TYR A 292 -0.57 12.87 7.02
N GLN A 293 -0.25 11.88 6.18
CA GLN A 293 -0.55 11.92 4.75
C GLN A 293 -2.06 12.03 4.51
N ARG A 294 -2.91 11.28 5.25
CA ARG A 294 -4.36 11.37 5.16
C ARG A 294 -4.86 12.79 5.43
N ILE A 295 -4.42 13.40 6.51
CA ILE A 295 -4.79 14.78 6.87
C ILE A 295 -4.26 15.77 5.83
N PHE A 296 -2.98 15.67 5.48
CA PHE A 296 -2.31 16.61 4.57
C PHE A 296 -2.88 16.57 3.15
N LYS A 297 -3.19 15.37 2.65
CA LYS A 297 -3.73 15.13 1.30
C LYS A 297 -5.25 15.17 1.26
N SER A 298 -5.91 15.39 2.41
CA SER A 298 -7.37 15.45 2.54
C SER A 298 -8.06 14.22 1.92
N THR A 299 -7.56 13.01 2.26
CA THR A 299 -8.22 11.78 1.84
C THR A 299 -9.58 11.66 2.53
N ASP A 300 -10.47 10.91 1.91
CA ASP A 300 -11.82 10.70 2.43
C ASP A 300 -11.78 10.07 3.85
N SER A 301 -12.73 10.44 4.68
CA SER A 301 -12.91 9.96 6.05
C SER A 301 -14.38 9.76 6.43
N SER A 302 -15.22 9.55 5.43
CA SER A 302 -16.68 9.34 5.59
C SER A 302 -16.99 8.12 6.44
N TYR A 303 -16.09 7.13 6.52
CA TYR A 303 -16.24 5.97 7.38
C TYR A 303 -16.42 6.34 8.88
N MET A 304 -15.92 7.50 9.31
CA MET A 304 -16.11 7.97 10.70
C MET A 304 -17.58 8.26 10.99
N GLU A 305 -18.33 8.78 10.02
CA GLU A 305 -19.77 8.98 10.13
C GLU A 305 -20.49 7.63 10.29
N TRP A 306 -20.07 6.60 9.55
CA TRP A 306 -20.62 5.25 9.69
C TRP A 306 -20.33 4.65 11.07
N VAL A 307 -19.11 4.87 11.61
CA VAL A 307 -18.75 4.43 12.97
C VAL A 307 -19.62 5.12 14.02
N ASP A 308 -19.89 6.41 13.87
CA ASP A 308 -20.75 7.16 14.77
C ASP A 308 -22.21 6.69 14.68
N GLU A 309 -22.72 6.42 13.47
CA GLU A 309 -24.05 5.81 13.28
C GLU A 309 -24.15 4.44 13.99
N ILE A 310 -23.13 3.58 13.87
CA ILE A 310 -23.09 2.28 14.54
C ILE A 310 -23.15 2.43 16.06
N ARG A 311 -22.44 3.40 16.63
CA ARG A 311 -22.40 3.67 18.07
C ARG A 311 -23.72 4.20 18.61
N GLN A 312 -24.41 5.02 17.82
CA GLN A 312 -25.68 5.65 18.20
C GLN A 312 -26.88 4.71 18.05
N ASN A 313 -26.79 3.70 17.17
CA ASN A 313 -27.90 2.85 16.77
C ASN A 313 -27.67 1.38 17.18
N SER A 314 -27.91 1.07 18.45
CA SER A 314 -27.73 -0.30 19.00
C SER A 314 -28.91 -1.26 18.71
N ASN A 315 -29.99 -0.80 18.07
CA ASN A 315 -31.19 -1.61 17.89
C ASN A 315 -31.11 -2.62 16.75
N TYR A 316 -30.19 -2.39 15.79
CA TYR A 316 -30.03 -3.24 14.61
C TYR A 316 -28.56 -3.58 14.40
N PRO A 317 -28.20 -4.87 14.23
CA PRO A 317 -26.81 -5.24 13.98
C PRO A 317 -26.39 -4.76 12.57
N TYR A 318 -25.21 -4.17 12.51
CA TYR A 318 -24.51 -3.88 11.25
C TYR A 318 -23.75 -5.11 10.79
N GLU A 319 -23.61 -5.27 9.48
CA GLU A 319 -22.81 -6.35 8.91
C GLU A 319 -21.55 -5.78 8.27
N LEU A 320 -20.38 -6.28 8.69
CA LEU A 320 -19.08 -5.95 8.13
C LEU A 320 -18.55 -7.17 7.36
N TYR A 321 -18.38 -7.01 6.06
CA TYR A 321 -17.78 -8.02 5.20
C TYR A 321 -16.36 -7.57 4.86
N ILE A 322 -15.37 -8.41 5.15
CA ILE A 322 -13.96 -8.11 4.86
C ILE A 322 -13.45 -9.06 3.80
N PHE A 323 -13.05 -8.55 2.64
CA PHE A 323 -12.57 -9.34 1.53
C PHE A 323 -11.22 -8.84 1.00
N GLY A 324 -10.22 -9.73 0.96
CA GLY A 324 -8.92 -9.42 0.38
C GLY A 324 -8.06 -8.44 1.16
N HIS A 325 -8.38 -8.16 2.42
CA HIS A 325 -7.58 -7.32 3.30
C HIS A 325 -6.71 -8.15 4.23
N SER A 326 -5.45 -7.76 4.43
CA SER A 326 -4.47 -8.49 5.25
C SER A 326 -4.75 -8.42 6.74
N LEU A 327 -5.56 -7.47 7.20
CA LEU A 327 -5.79 -7.11 8.60
C LEU A 327 -4.48 -6.77 9.33
N ASP A 328 -3.56 -6.12 8.64
CA ASP A 328 -2.29 -5.74 9.24
C ASP A 328 -2.46 -4.61 10.27
N LYS A 329 -1.51 -4.55 11.21
CA LYS A 329 -1.51 -3.53 12.26
C LYS A 329 -1.36 -2.10 11.73
N THR A 330 -0.88 -1.93 10.50
CA THR A 330 -0.72 -0.62 9.84
C THR A 330 -2.04 0.10 9.60
N ASP A 331 -3.16 -0.64 9.67
CA ASP A 331 -4.51 -0.11 9.50
C ASP A 331 -5.35 -0.30 10.77
N LYS A 332 -4.67 -0.47 11.93
CA LYS A 332 -5.29 -0.78 13.22
C LYS A 332 -6.32 0.27 13.63
N ASP A 333 -6.02 1.54 13.42
CA ASP A 333 -6.88 2.67 13.77
C ASP A 333 -8.29 2.57 13.18
N VAL A 334 -8.40 2.10 11.93
CA VAL A 334 -9.68 1.90 11.24
C VAL A 334 -10.31 0.56 11.59
N LEU A 335 -9.51 -0.51 11.57
CA LEU A 335 -10.00 -1.87 11.81
C LEU A 335 -10.58 -2.04 13.22
N GLU A 336 -9.92 -1.50 14.22
CA GLU A 336 -10.36 -1.60 15.63
C GLU A 336 -11.71 -0.90 15.85
N LEU A 337 -11.93 0.28 15.23
CA LEU A 337 -13.18 1.03 15.35
C LEU A 337 -14.40 0.24 14.81
N LEU A 338 -14.22 -0.53 13.76
CA LEU A 338 -15.28 -1.30 13.13
C LEU A 338 -15.44 -2.68 13.78
N ILE A 339 -14.35 -3.43 13.98
CA ILE A 339 -14.38 -4.82 14.43
C ILE A 339 -14.71 -4.92 15.93
N CYS A 340 -14.22 -3.96 16.76
CA CYS A 340 -14.43 -4.00 18.21
C CYS A 340 -15.80 -3.47 18.66
N ASN A 341 -16.70 -3.17 17.75
CA ASN A 341 -18.06 -2.78 18.09
C ASN A 341 -18.94 -4.02 18.27
N ASP A 342 -19.65 -4.15 19.40
CA ASP A 342 -20.50 -5.31 19.71
C ASP A 342 -21.78 -5.35 18.85
N ASN A 343 -22.14 -4.23 18.21
CA ASN A 343 -23.27 -4.15 17.28
C ASN A 343 -22.89 -4.44 15.83
N VAL A 344 -21.67 -4.94 15.59
CA VAL A 344 -21.17 -5.28 14.24
C VAL A 344 -20.92 -6.78 14.12
N GLN A 345 -21.59 -7.43 13.17
CA GLN A 345 -21.34 -8.80 12.79
C GLN A 345 -20.31 -8.84 11.65
N THR A 346 -19.11 -9.33 11.92
CA THR A 346 -17.98 -9.31 10.99
C THR A 346 -17.78 -10.66 10.34
N LYS A 347 -17.79 -10.68 9.01
CA LYS A 347 -17.49 -11.86 8.17
C LYS A 347 -16.18 -11.61 7.43
N ILE A 348 -15.16 -12.43 7.70
CA ILE A 348 -13.81 -12.29 7.14
C ILE A 348 -13.56 -13.40 6.14
N TYR A 349 -13.47 -13.04 4.86
CA TYR A 349 -13.17 -13.99 3.80
C TYR A 349 -11.67 -14.22 3.69
N TYR A 350 -11.25 -15.50 3.69
CA TYR A 350 -9.85 -15.86 3.53
C TYR A 350 -9.60 -16.72 2.30
N HIS A 351 -8.53 -16.42 1.58
CA HIS A 351 -8.11 -17.20 0.43
C HIS A 351 -7.59 -18.58 0.84
N ARG A 352 -7.88 -19.60 0.02
CA ARG A 352 -7.36 -20.97 0.17
C ARG A 352 -7.05 -21.56 -1.20
N LYS A 353 -6.04 -22.42 -1.28
CA LYS A 353 -5.67 -23.14 -2.50
C LYS A 353 -6.32 -24.54 -2.59
N SER A 354 -6.76 -25.07 -1.46
CA SER A 354 -7.46 -26.35 -1.31
C SER A 354 -8.37 -26.31 -0.10
N ASN A 355 -9.24 -27.33 0.06
CA ASN A 355 -10.15 -27.40 1.21
C ASN A 355 -9.44 -27.45 2.57
N ASP A 356 -8.24 -28.02 2.62
CA ASP A 356 -7.45 -28.17 3.86
C ASP A 356 -6.44 -27.02 4.08
N ASP A 357 -6.34 -26.08 3.13
CA ASP A 357 -5.39 -24.98 3.23
C ASP A 357 -5.88 -23.90 4.21
N LYS A 358 -5.20 -23.79 5.35
CA LYS A 358 -5.47 -22.81 6.41
C LYS A 358 -4.35 -21.78 6.58
N LYS A 359 -3.43 -21.68 5.62
CA LYS A 359 -2.26 -20.80 5.75
C LYS A 359 -2.65 -19.33 5.88
N GLU A 360 -3.53 -18.86 5.00
CA GLU A 360 -4.01 -17.46 5.07
C GLU A 360 -4.90 -17.21 6.28
N LEU A 361 -5.75 -18.16 6.66
CA LEU A 361 -6.53 -18.08 7.91
C LEU A 361 -5.61 -17.87 9.12
N GLY A 362 -4.53 -18.66 9.22
CA GLY A 362 -3.56 -18.52 10.31
C GLY A 362 -2.84 -17.16 10.30
N LYS A 363 -2.60 -16.57 9.11
CA LYS A 363 -2.03 -15.23 8.97
C LYS A 363 -3.01 -14.14 9.45
N LEU A 364 -4.25 -14.20 9.01
CA LEU A 364 -5.31 -13.26 9.43
C LEU A 364 -5.54 -13.30 10.94
N ILE A 365 -5.57 -14.49 11.55
CA ILE A 365 -5.69 -14.63 13.00
C ILE A 365 -4.53 -13.95 13.72
N ARG A 366 -3.28 -14.18 13.27
CA ARG A 366 -2.10 -13.53 13.87
C ARG A 366 -2.17 -12.00 13.75
N ASN A 367 -2.60 -11.49 12.62
CA ASN A 367 -2.74 -10.06 12.40
C ASN A 367 -3.84 -9.47 13.29
N LEU A 368 -5.01 -10.10 13.36
CA LEU A 368 -6.07 -9.68 14.29
C LEU A 368 -5.65 -9.67 15.76
N VAL A 369 -4.83 -10.63 16.19
CA VAL A 369 -4.27 -10.57 17.56
C VAL A 369 -3.46 -9.30 17.80
N ARG A 370 -2.77 -8.79 16.78
CA ARG A 370 -2.02 -7.52 16.87
C ARG A 370 -2.93 -6.29 16.84
N VAL A 371 -4.07 -6.38 16.16
CA VAL A 371 -5.03 -5.28 16.03
C VAL A 371 -5.92 -5.17 17.28
N ILE A 372 -6.63 -6.25 17.65
CA ILE A 372 -7.64 -6.21 18.71
C ILE A 372 -7.24 -6.97 20.00
N GLY A 373 -6.08 -7.63 19.99
CA GLY A 373 -5.64 -8.44 21.12
C GLY A 373 -6.25 -9.85 21.18
N ALA A 374 -5.52 -10.79 21.77
CA ALA A 374 -5.94 -12.20 21.84
C ALA A 374 -7.24 -12.38 22.66
N LYS A 375 -7.38 -11.68 23.76
CA LYS A 375 -8.56 -11.78 24.65
C LYS A 375 -9.85 -11.37 23.91
N GLU A 376 -9.80 -10.28 23.19
CA GLU A 376 -10.93 -9.75 22.43
C GLU A 376 -11.27 -10.66 21.25
N LEU A 377 -10.26 -11.16 20.53
CA LEU A 377 -10.47 -12.09 19.44
C LEU A 377 -11.16 -13.39 19.90
N ILE A 378 -10.71 -13.98 21.03
CA ILE A 378 -11.34 -15.17 21.62
C ILE A 378 -12.81 -14.89 21.97
N ARG A 379 -13.10 -13.75 22.62
CA ARG A 379 -14.45 -13.33 22.97
C ARG A 379 -15.36 -13.23 21.73
N ARG A 380 -14.86 -12.66 20.65
CA ARG A 380 -15.62 -12.38 19.42
C ARG A 380 -15.78 -13.59 18.49
N THR A 381 -14.94 -14.60 18.63
CA THR A 381 -15.01 -15.80 17.78
C THR A 381 -15.76 -16.96 18.42
N GLY A 382 -16.08 -16.88 19.73
CA GLY A 382 -16.72 -17.98 20.48
C GLY A 382 -17.79 -17.53 21.45
N GLY A 383 -18.60 -18.51 21.90
CA GLY A 383 -19.62 -18.30 22.95
C GLY A 383 -20.81 -17.44 22.51
N SER A 384 -21.51 -16.86 23.50
CA SER A 384 -22.72 -16.04 23.30
C SER A 384 -22.47 -14.66 22.72
N HIS A 385 -21.22 -14.21 22.70
CA HIS A 385 -20.80 -12.90 22.18
C HIS A 385 -20.03 -13.01 20.86
N LYS A 386 -20.28 -14.11 20.13
CA LYS A 386 -19.65 -14.29 18.81
C LYS A 386 -20.12 -13.21 17.83
N THR A 387 -19.17 -12.41 17.33
CA THR A 387 -19.40 -11.36 16.33
C THR A 387 -18.45 -11.48 15.14
N ILE A 388 -17.45 -12.40 15.18
CA ILE A 388 -16.51 -12.63 14.09
C ILE A 388 -16.66 -14.03 13.54
N GLU A 389 -16.77 -14.15 12.23
CA GLU A 389 -16.78 -15.41 11.48
C GLU A 389 -15.74 -15.38 10.36
N PHE A 390 -14.95 -16.47 10.24
CA PHE A 390 -14.02 -16.66 9.14
C PHE A 390 -14.66 -17.54 8.06
N ILE A 391 -14.73 -17.03 6.83
CA ILE A 391 -15.37 -17.69 5.69
C ILE A 391 -14.30 -18.04 4.65
N PRO A 392 -14.14 -19.32 4.30
CA PRO A 392 -13.25 -19.70 3.22
C PRO A 392 -13.81 -19.23 1.87
N GLN A 393 -12.97 -18.63 1.04
CA GLN A 393 -13.36 -18.27 -0.33
C GLN A 393 -13.66 -19.54 -1.15
N THR A 394 -14.59 -19.42 -2.07
CA THR A 394 -14.95 -20.48 -3.03
C THR A 394 -13.73 -20.80 -3.90
N LEU A 395 -13.45 -22.10 -4.08
CA LEU A 395 -12.35 -22.53 -4.95
C LEU A 395 -12.75 -22.34 -6.41
N PRO A 396 -11.85 -21.87 -7.28
CA PRO A 396 -12.12 -21.80 -8.70
C PRO A 396 -12.52 -23.17 -9.26
N GLY A 397 -13.68 -23.25 -9.94
CA GLY A 397 -14.17 -24.49 -10.56
C GLY A 397 -14.83 -25.49 -9.59
N ALA A 398 -15.30 -25.05 -8.43
CA ALA A 398 -16.07 -25.86 -7.50
C ALA A 398 -17.59 -25.73 -7.75
N ASP A 399 -18.03 -26.01 -8.98
CA ASP A 399 -19.45 -26.25 -9.35
C ASP A 399 -19.77 -27.73 -9.40
#